data_6960505b2ce464d5cd36981b482c11cb
#
_entry.id   6960505b2ce464d5cd36981b482c11cb
#
_cell.length_a   1.000
_cell.length_b   1.000
_cell.length_c   1.000
_cell.angle_alpha   90.00
_cell.angle_beta   90.00
_cell.angle_gamma   90.00
#
_symmetry.space_group_name_H-M   'P 1'
#
loop_
_entity.id
_entity.type
_entity.pdbx_description
1 polymer ?
#
loop_
_entity_poly.entity_id
_entity_poly.type
_entity_poly.pdbx_seq_one_letter_code
_entity_poly.pdbx_strand_id
1 'polypeptide(L)' 'MDANRVNVYNRLRDFGVPSTVLDNIFKDDSDTQVLINAFEALLEDGHSEDESSKKISQMIFKELDIMPDQSIEVEK' A
#
# COMPACT_ATOMS: atom_id res chain seq x y z
N MET A 1 16.83 8.54 1.45
CA MET A 1 15.52 8.04 1.52
C MET A 1 14.52 8.90 0.84
N ASP A 2 13.66 8.27 0.18
CA ASP A 2 12.77 8.91 -0.70
C ASP A 2 11.50 9.28 0.02
N ALA A 3 11.08 10.48 -0.11
CA ALA A 3 9.85 10.94 0.51
C ALA A 3 8.65 10.16 -0.01
N ASN A 4 8.69 9.75 -1.28
CA ASN A 4 7.61 8.95 -1.84
C ASN A 4 7.47 7.61 -1.15
N ARG A 5 8.59 7.01 -0.81
CA ARG A 5 8.58 5.72 -0.13
C ARG A 5 7.87 5.83 1.22
N VAL A 6 8.23 6.85 2.00
CA VAL A 6 7.62 7.06 3.31
C VAL A 6 6.13 7.38 3.17
N ASN A 7 5.81 8.22 2.20
CA ASN A 7 4.42 8.62 1.98
C ASN A 7 3.54 7.42 1.62
N VAL A 8 4.03 6.59 0.72
CA VAL A 8 3.26 5.41 0.30
C VAL A 8 3.11 4.44 1.46
N TYR A 9 4.18 4.23 2.21
CA TYR A 9 4.12 3.34 3.37
C TYR A 9 3.02 3.79 4.34
N ASN A 10 3.03 5.07 4.69
CA ASN A 10 2.06 5.59 5.65
C ASN A 10 0.63 5.51 5.13
N ARG A 11 0.43 5.79 3.86
CA ARG A 11 -0.90 5.73 3.29
C ARG A 11 -1.43 4.30 3.24
N LEU A 12 -0.57 3.34 2.93
CA LEU A 12 -1.00 1.94 2.92
C LEU A 12 -1.35 1.47 4.32
N ARG A 13 -0.61 1.94 5.32
CA ARG A 13 -0.98 1.65 6.69
C ARG A 13 -2.36 2.20 7.04
N ASP A 14 -2.66 3.39 6.56
CA ASP A 14 -3.97 3.99 6.80
C ASP A 14 -5.10 3.15 6.21
N PHE A 15 -4.82 2.44 5.14
CA PHE A 15 -5.83 1.59 4.51
C PHE A 15 -5.83 0.16 5.07
N GLY A 16 -5.08 -0.07 6.13
CA GLY A 16 -5.17 -1.34 6.84
C GLY A 16 -4.15 -2.39 6.44
N VAL A 17 -3.16 -2.03 5.63
CA VAL A 17 -2.11 -2.99 5.28
C VAL A 17 -1.23 -3.21 6.51
N PRO A 18 -1.06 -4.45 6.96
CA PRO A 18 -0.25 -4.70 8.16
C PRO A 18 1.19 -4.25 7.99
N SER A 19 1.76 -3.71 9.05
CA SER A 19 3.13 -3.21 8.98
C SER A 19 4.13 -4.31 8.64
N THR A 20 3.89 -5.53 9.11
CA THR A 20 4.78 -6.64 8.78
C THR A 20 4.82 -6.91 7.28
N VAL A 21 3.67 -6.77 6.63
CA VAL A 21 3.60 -6.94 5.18
C VAL A 21 4.35 -5.82 4.47
N LEU A 22 4.12 -4.59 4.91
CA LEU A 22 4.82 -3.45 4.31
C LEU A 22 6.32 -3.53 4.54
N ASP A 23 6.73 -3.96 5.73
CA ASP A 23 8.15 -4.10 6.02
C ASP A 23 8.78 -5.11 5.09
N ASN A 24 8.10 -6.20 4.80
CA ASN A 24 8.61 -7.20 3.87
C ASN A 24 8.73 -6.66 2.46
N ILE A 25 7.75 -5.90 2.01
CA ILE A 25 7.79 -5.31 0.68
C ILE A 25 8.90 -4.27 0.58
N PHE A 26 9.01 -3.42 1.58
CA PHE A 26 9.96 -2.31 1.54
C PHE A 26 11.38 -2.74 1.88
N LYS A 27 11.54 -3.96 2.36
CA LYS A 27 12.85 -4.53 2.61
C LYS A 27 13.55 -4.87 1.28
N ASP A 28 12.77 -5.23 0.28
CA ASP A 28 13.30 -5.59 -1.02
C ASP A 28 13.18 -4.39 -1.97
N ASP A 29 14.30 -3.93 -2.50
CA ASP A 29 14.30 -2.76 -3.37
C ASP A 29 13.48 -2.98 -4.64
N SER A 30 13.53 -4.16 -5.19
CA SER A 30 12.76 -4.46 -6.39
C SER A 30 11.27 -4.38 -6.13
N ASP A 31 10.82 -4.98 -5.06
CA ASP A 31 9.40 -4.94 -4.71
C ASP A 31 8.96 -3.51 -4.40
N THR A 32 9.81 -2.77 -3.69
CA THR A 32 9.52 -1.39 -3.38
C THR A 32 9.36 -0.57 -4.65
N GLN A 33 10.25 -0.78 -5.61
CA GLN A 33 10.21 -0.03 -6.86
C GLN A 33 8.95 -0.34 -7.65
N VAL A 34 8.54 -1.60 -7.67
CA VAL A 34 7.30 -1.99 -8.35
C VAL A 34 6.11 -1.28 -7.72
N LEU A 35 6.07 -1.25 -6.40
CA LEU A 35 4.98 -0.62 -5.67
C LEU A 35 4.93 0.88 -5.94
N ILE A 36 6.07 1.54 -5.87
CA ILE A 36 6.17 2.98 -6.10
C ILE A 36 5.78 3.31 -7.54
N ASN A 37 6.25 2.51 -8.49
CA ASN A 37 5.91 2.73 -9.89
C ASN A 37 4.41 2.60 -10.11
N ALA A 38 3.79 1.63 -9.48
CA ALA A 38 2.34 1.45 -9.60
C ALA A 38 1.59 2.64 -9.03
N PHE A 39 2.05 3.13 -7.88
CA PHE A 39 1.44 4.29 -7.24
C PHE A 39 1.54 5.50 -8.16
N GLU A 40 2.71 5.76 -8.71
CA GLU A 40 2.93 6.91 -9.58
C GLU A 40 2.13 6.78 -10.87
N ALA A 41 2.01 5.58 -11.40
CA ALA A 41 1.22 5.37 -12.60
C ALA A 41 -0.25 5.71 -12.36
N LEU A 42 -0.78 5.38 -11.21
CA LEU A 42 -2.15 5.72 -10.87
C LEU A 42 -2.33 7.22 -10.74
N LEU A 43 -1.35 7.89 -10.14
CA LEU A 43 -1.41 9.36 -10.03
C LEU A 43 -1.42 9.99 -11.41
N GLU A 44 -0.59 9.50 -12.32
CA GLU A 44 -0.52 10.03 -13.68
C GLU A 44 -1.81 9.77 -14.44
N ASP A 45 -2.50 8.71 -14.08
CA ASP A 45 -3.76 8.38 -14.72
C ASP A 45 -4.91 9.22 -14.20
N GLY A 46 -4.65 10.09 -13.23
CA GLY A 46 -5.67 11.01 -12.72
C GLY A 46 -6.27 10.66 -11.37
N HIS A 47 -5.79 9.62 -10.75
CA HIS A 47 -6.30 9.24 -9.43
C HIS A 47 -5.66 10.11 -8.36
N SER A 48 -6.40 10.35 -7.28
CA SER A 48 -5.84 11.04 -6.13
C SER A 48 -4.87 10.12 -5.39
N GLU A 49 -4.11 10.69 -4.47
CA GLU A 49 -3.22 9.88 -3.65
C GLU A 49 -4.01 8.87 -2.82
N ASP A 50 -5.15 9.29 -2.30
CA ASP A 50 -5.99 8.36 -1.53
C ASP A 50 -6.50 7.23 -2.39
N GLU A 51 -6.98 7.53 -3.58
CA GLU A 51 -7.47 6.50 -4.48
C GLU A 51 -6.36 5.56 -4.89
N SER A 52 -5.20 6.12 -5.20
CA SER A 52 -4.06 5.30 -5.60
C SER A 52 -3.66 4.37 -4.47
N SER A 53 -3.62 4.87 -3.25
CA SER A 53 -3.28 4.06 -2.09
C SER A 53 -4.31 2.97 -1.86
N LYS A 54 -5.58 3.31 -2.03
CA LYS A 54 -6.65 2.34 -1.87
C LYS A 54 -6.50 1.19 -2.86
N LYS A 55 -6.25 1.54 -4.13
CA LYS A 55 -6.09 0.51 -5.15
C LYS A 55 -4.88 -0.36 -4.90
N ILE A 56 -3.77 0.25 -4.48
CA ILE A 56 -2.56 -0.50 -4.18
C ILE A 56 -2.81 -1.44 -2.99
N SER A 57 -3.46 -0.94 -1.94
CA SER A 57 -3.73 -1.78 -0.78
C SER A 57 -4.63 -2.95 -1.13
N GLN A 58 -5.63 -2.72 -1.98
CA GLN A 58 -6.51 -3.80 -2.43
C GLN A 58 -5.74 -4.85 -3.22
N MET A 59 -4.79 -4.41 -4.04
CA MET A 59 -3.94 -5.33 -4.77
C MET A 59 -3.10 -6.18 -3.82
N ILE A 60 -2.57 -5.57 -2.78
CA ILE A 60 -1.77 -6.29 -1.79
C ILE A 60 -2.62 -7.33 -1.09
N PHE A 61 -3.82 -6.95 -0.66
CA PHE A 61 -4.71 -7.90 0.02
C PHE A 61 -5.03 -9.08 -0.88
N LYS A 62 -5.29 -8.79 -2.14
CA LYS A 62 -5.65 -9.85 -3.08
C LYS A 62 -4.47 -10.75 -3.40
N GLU A 63 -3.31 -10.16 -3.65
CA GLU A 63 -2.14 -10.93 -4.04
C GLU A 63 -1.62 -11.82 -2.92
N LEU A 64 -1.69 -11.32 -1.69
CA LEU A 64 -1.19 -12.05 -0.55
C LEU A 64 -2.29 -12.78 0.23
N ASP A 65 -3.53 -12.59 -0.21
CA ASP A 65 -4.67 -13.24 0.44
C ASP A 65 -4.70 -12.94 1.94
N ILE A 66 -4.62 -11.66 2.27
CA ILE A 66 -4.63 -11.22 3.66
C ILE A 66 -5.81 -10.30 3.90
N MET A 67 -6.09 -10.07 5.17
CA MET A 67 -7.18 -9.20 5.58
C MET A 67 -6.66 -7.86 6.06
N PRO A 68 -7.44 -6.80 5.93
CA PRO A 68 -7.05 -5.50 6.48
C PRO A 68 -6.84 -5.59 7.98
N ASP A 69 -5.78 -4.96 8.43
CA ASP A 69 -5.37 -5.02 9.82
C ASP A 69 -6.41 -4.47 10.78
N GLN A 70 -7.11 -3.42 10.37
CA GLN A 70 -8.02 -2.79 11.27
C GLN A 70 -9.43 -3.26 11.18
N SER A 71 -9.69 -4.29 10.53
CA SER A 71 -11.04 -4.73 10.34
C SER A 71 -11.69 -5.24 11.56
N ILE A 72 -11.15 -5.09 12.53
CA ILE A 72 -11.69 -5.48 13.66
C ILE A 72 -12.90 -5.09 14.05
N GLU A 73 -13.30 -4.80 13.89
CA GLU A 73 -14.18 -4.26 14.17
C GLU A 73 -15.17 -4.45 14.02
N VAL A 74 -15.34 -4.84 13.96
CA VAL A 74 -16.11 -4.90 13.76
C VAL A 74 -16.89 -5.45 13.92
N GLU A 75 -16.96 -5.93 13.95
CA GLU A 75 -17.55 -6.36 14.00
C GLU A 75 -18.29 -6.66 14.37
N LYS A 76 -18.41 -6.91 14.49
CA LYS A 76 -19.01 -7.28 14.71
C LYS A 76 -19.52 -7.27 15.05
#